data_65897bef74616ea214023d34ef26dda3
#
_entry.id   65897bef74616ea214023d34ef26dda3
#
_cell.length_a   1.000
_cell.length_b   1.000
_cell.length_c   1.000
_cell.angle_alpha   90.00
_cell.angle_beta   90.00
_cell.angle_gamma   90.00
#
_symmetry.space_group_name_H-M   'P 1'
#
loop_
_entity.id
_entity.type
_entity.pdbx_description
1 polymer ?
#
loop_
_entity_poly.entity_id
_entity_poly.type
_entity_poly.pdbx_seq_one_letter_code
_entity_poly.pdbx_strand_id
1 'polypeptide(L)'
;MDSQQPAMPRRPRRRRRLASVLAAATLTLGVGGFGVVSVMTGLDAEAAPVGNKDVTAVMFEWSFASVARECTNTLGPLGYGFVQVSPPQEHIQGAQWWTSYQPVSYNIAGRLGNRAAFTSMVNTCHAAGVKVIADTVINHMSAVSGTGTGGTVFTKYNYPGWYSNADFHSCRNPVSDYTNRVNVQECELVNLADLNTGSDYVRGKIAGYINDLASLGVDGFRVDGAKHIAAADLAAIKARLNNPGAYWKQEVIFGSGEAVQPTEYNGNGDVQEFRFARDLKRVFLNENLAYLKNFGTPWGYLPSDKASVFVDNHDTERVGDTLSYKNGSAYTLAQVFTLAYPYGAPDINSGYEFSDTDAGPPNNGTVNACYSDGWKCQHAWPQIGNMVAFRNAVRGTAVTNWWDNGGDQIAFGRGSKGYLAINHESGSLTRTFQTSLPAGTYCDVQHGKPANGGCTGTTYTVNSAGQFTATIGAGDAVALYVGATTASSTTSASFRVNATTSVGQNIFVTGNQAILGNWAPASAVALSPADYPVWTGTVALPPGTRFEYKYLRKNADGSVTWESGANRTATVPSSGVVTLGDTWRP
;
A
#
# COMPACT_ATOMS: atom_id res chain seq x y z
N MET A 1 -12.17 40.44 0.90
CA MET A 1 -12.20 40.82 2.32
C MET A 1 -11.07 40.06 2.96
N ASP A 2 -9.97 40.78 3.21
CA ASP A 2 -8.74 40.24 3.76
C ASP A 2 -8.96 39.79 5.22
N SER A 3 -8.66 38.55 5.51
CA SER A 3 -8.43 38.08 6.87
C SER A 3 -6.99 37.61 7.02
N GLN A 4 -6.13 38.54 7.36
CA GLN A 4 -4.75 38.27 7.80
C GLN A 4 -4.80 37.52 9.14
N GLN A 5 -4.20 36.35 9.20
CA GLN A 5 -3.85 35.69 10.46
C GLN A 5 -2.64 36.40 11.10
N PRO A 6 -2.63 36.67 12.42
CA PRO A 6 -1.51 37.29 13.08
C PRO A 6 -0.37 36.30 13.31
N ALA A 7 0.86 36.74 13.00
CA ALA A 7 2.10 36.02 13.24
C ALA A 7 2.38 35.88 14.75
N MET A 8 2.74 34.68 15.19
CA MET A 8 3.17 34.41 16.56
C MET A 8 4.58 34.97 16.86
N PRO A 9 4.85 35.54 18.04
CA PRO A 9 6.14 36.09 18.38
C PRO A 9 7.17 34.99 18.73
N ARG A 10 8.38 35.14 18.20
CA ARG A 10 9.54 34.29 18.50
C ARG A 10 10.00 34.52 19.95
N ARG A 11 10.11 33.47 20.77
CA ARG A 11 10.73 33.46 22.08
C ARG A 11 12.23 33.13 22.03
N PRO A 12 13.10 33.73 22.88
CA PRO A 12 14.55 33.56 22.81
C PRO A 12 15.02 32.24 23.44
N ARG A 13 16.07 31.65 22.84
CA ARG A 13 16.78 30.45 23.32
C ARG A 13 17.44 30.69 24.68
N ARG A 14 17.05 29.94 25.71
CA ARG A 14 17.83 29.75 26.93
C ARG A 14 18.58 28.41 26.90
N ARG A 15 19.92 28.50 26.87
CA ARG A 15 20.81 27.35 27.10
C ARG A 15 20.68 26.91 28.57
N ARG A 16 20.35 25.66 28.82
CA ARG A 16 20.56 25.00 30.11
C ARG A 16 21.59 23.91 29.98
N ARG A 17 22.63 23.99 30.83
CA ARG A 17 23.70 23.01 30.99
C ARG A 17 23.13 21.78 31.72
N LEU A 18 23.41 20.58 31.22
CA LEU A 18 23.18 19.33 31.93
C LEU A 18 24.30 19.09 32.93
N ALA A 19 23.92 18.82 34.15
CA ALA A 19 24.80 18.29 35.20
C ALA A 19 24.59 16.78 35.26
N SER A 20 25.69 16.02 35.14
CA SER A 20 25.74 14.55 35.24
C SER A 20 25.67 14.14 36.69
N VAL A 21 24.81 13.18 37.03
CA VAL A 21 24.85 12.45 38.30
C VAL A 21 25.14 10.99 38.00
N LEU A 22 26.33 10.53 38.39
CA LEU A 22 26.67 9.11 38.45
C LEU A 22 26.06 8.50 39.73
N ALA A 23 25.34 7.44 39.60
CA ALA A 23 24.99 6.54 40.70
C ALA A 23 25.63 5.16 40.43
N ALA A 24 26.53 4.78 41.32
CA ALA A 24 27.14 3.45 41.36
C ALA A 24 26.19 2.47 42.06
N ALA A 25 25.98 1.30 41.47
CA ALA A 25 25.31 0.19 42.11
C ALA A 25 26.24 -1.05 42.17
N THR A 26 26.41 -1.54 43.35
CA THR A 26 27.25 -2.66 43.79
C THR A 26 26.75 -4.02 43.27
N LEU A 27 27.69 -4.84 42.82
CA LEU A 27 27.49 -6.24 42.44
C LEU A 27 27.35 -7.14 43.70
N THR A 28 26.34 -7.99 43.71
CA THR A 28 26.33 -9.22 44.50
C THR A 28 26.19 -10.44 43.58
N LEU A 29 27.19 -11.31 43.64
CA LEU A 29 27.18 -12.61 42.92
C LEU A 29 26.21 -13.58 43.62
N GLY A 30 25.31 -14.16 42.85
CA GLY A 30 24.52 -15.37 43.20
C GLY A 30 24.59 -16.35 42.04
N VAL A 31 25.09 -17.56 42.36
CA VAL A 31 25.30 -18.68 41.44
C VAL A 31 23.96 -19.41 41.19
N GLY A 32 23.67 -19.73 39.95
CA GLY A 32 22.79 -20.87 39.60
C GLY A 32 21.65 -20.57 38.66
N GLY A 33 21.72 -21.10 37.45
CA GLY A 33 20.59 -21.24 36.55
C GLY A 33 20.90 -20.82 35.11
N PHE A 34 21.25 -21.79 34.25
CA PHE A 34 21.28 -21.57 32.79
C PHE A 34 19.85 -21.30 32.29
N GLY A 35 19.46 -20.04 32.26
CA GLY A 35 18.31 -19.58 31.53
C GLY A 35 18.73 -19.29 30.09
N VAL A 36 18.21 -20.04 29.12
CA VAL A 36 18.27 -19.71 27.71
C VAL A 36 17.50 -18.39 27.55
N VAL A 37 18.23 -17.29 27.44
CA VAL A 37 17.66 -16.02 26.97
C VAL A 37 17.36 -16.19 25.49
N SER A 38 16.13 -16.61 25.17
CA SER A 38 15.59 -16.41 23.82
C SER A 38 15.53 -14.91 23.59
N VAL A 39 16.49 -14.38 22.84
CA VAL A 39 16.35 -13.09 22.19
C VAL A 39 15.23 -13.29 21.17
N MET A 40 13.99 -13.03 21.58
CA MET A 40 12.93 -12.77 20.62
C MET A 40 13.30 -11.46 19.92
N THR A 41 13.94 -11.58 18.76
CA THR A 41 13.89 -10.53 17.77
C THR A 41 12.42 -10.41 17.39
N GLY A 42 11.71 -9.48 18.02
CA GLY A 42 10.35 -9.17 17.67
C GLY A 42 10.35 -8.77 16.19
N LEU A 43 9.79 -9.63 15.34
CA LEU A 43 9.30 -9.19 14.05
C LEU A 43 8.24 -8.14 14.40
N ASP A 44 8.48 -6.90 13.99
CA ASP A 44 7.45 -5.87 14.10
C ASP A 44 6.19 -6.44 13.42
N ALA A 45 5.08 -6.49 14.16
CA ALA A 45 3.82 -6.96 13.59
C ALA A 45 3.49 -6.10 12.38
N GLU A 46 3.13 -6.74 11.26
CA GLU A 46 2.76 -6.01 10.06
C GLU A 46 1.45 -5.26 10.28
N ALA A 47 1.36 -4.05 9.71
CA ALA A 47 0.15 -3.26 9.75
C ALA A 47 -1.03 -4.01 9.08
N ALA A 48 -2.22 -3.94 9.67
CA ALA A 48 -3.45 -4.20 8.93
C ALA A 48 -3.61 -3.13 7.82
N PRO A 49 -4.18 -3.45 6.69
CA PRO A 49 -5.26 -4.41 6.45
C PRO A 49 -4.77 -5.85 6.23
N VAL A 50 -5.60 -6.79 6.66
CA VAL A 50 -5.31 -8.22 6.56
C VAL A 50 -5.27 -8.66 5.10
N GLY A 51 -4.21 -9.33 4.69
CA GLY A 51 -4.03 -9.88 3.34
C GLY A 51 -2.60 -9.77 2.84
N ASN A 52 -2.35 -10.24 1.63
CA ASN A 52 -1.01 -10.24 1.03
C ASN A 52 -0.60 -8.89 0.40
N LYS A 53 -1.52 -7.90 0.36
CA LYS A 53 -1.33 -6.60 -0.27
C LYS A 53 -1.86 -5.53 0.66
N ASP A 54 -1.02 -4.60 1.08
CA ASP A 54 -1.34 -3.55 2.07
C ASP A 54 -1.27 -2.12 1.53
N VAL A 55 -0.92 -1.94 0.26
CA VAL A 55 -0.82 -0.60 -0.34
C VAL A 55 -2.19 -0.13 -0.79
N THR A 56 -2.57 1.08 -0.35
CA THR A 56 -3.79 1.78 -0.78
C THR A 56 -3.47 2.88 -1.78
N ALA A 57 -4.15 2.92 -2.91
CA ALA A 57 -4.20 4.11 -3.77
C ALA A 57 -5.34 5.01 -3.28
N VAL A 58 -5.03 6.24 -2.86
CA VAL A 58 -6.03 7.23 -2.42
C VAL A 58 -6.41 8.09 -3.63
N MET A 59 -7.55 7.82 -4.23
CA MET A 59 -8.04 8.46 -5.45
C MET A 59 -8.85 9.71 -5.10
N PHE A 60 -8.12 10.77 -4.67
CA PHE A 60 -8.72 11.98 -4.16
C PHE A 60 -9.54 12.71 -5.23
N GLU A 61 -10.85 12.85 -4.96
CA GLU A 61 -11.83 13.53 -5.82
C GLU A 61 -11.99 12.93 -7.25
N TRP A 62 -11.63 11.67 -7.45
CA TRP A 62 -11.90 10.96 -8.70
C TRP A 62 -13.35 10.52 -8.78
N SER A 63 -14.01 10.71 -9.92
CA SER A 63 -15.34 10.14 -10.17
C SER A 63 -15.31 8.62 -10.10
N PHE A 64 -16.39 8.00 -9.62
CA PHE A 64 -16.46 6.53 -9.47
C PHE A 64 -16.23 5.79 -10.79
N ALA A 65 -16.69 6.35 -11.91
CA ALA A 65 -16.43 5.79 -13.23
C ALA A 65 -14.93 5.82 -13.61
N SER A 66 -14.20 6.87 -13.19
CA SER A 66 -12.76 6.96 -13.41
C SER A 66 -11.99 5.99 -12.52
N VAL A 67 -12.38 5.85 -11.25
CA VAL A 67 -11.80 4.86 -10.33
C VAL A 67 -12.01 3.44 -10.86
N ALA A 68 -13.21 3.11 -11.35
CA ALA A 68 -13.50 1.78 -11.93
C ALA A 68 -12.55 1.42 -13.07
N ARG A 69 -12.31 2.36 -14.00
CA ARG A 69 -11.34 2.16 -15.09
C ARG A 69 -9.92 1.99 -14.57
N GLU A 70 -9.53 2.77 -13.58
CA GLU A 70 -8.19 2.74 -13.01
C GLU A 70 -7.93 1.43 -12.23
N CYS A 71 -8.94 0.90 -11.53
CA CYS A 71 -8.85 -0.43 -10.92
C CYS A 71 -8.48 -1.50 -11.94
N THR A 72 -9.11 -1.49 -13.13
CA THR A 72 -8.87 -2.48 -14.18
C THR A 72 -7.54 -2.26 -14.89
N ASN A 73 -7.23 -1.00 -15.24
CA ASN A 73 -6.13 -0.69 -16.14
C ASN A 73 -4.78 -0.57 -15.42
N THR A 74 -4.77 -0.16 -14.16
CA THR A 74 -3.55 0.20 -13.44
C THR A 74 -3.45 -0.47 -12.07
N LEU A 75 -4.42 -0.29 -11.18
CA LEU A 75 -4.29 -0.70 -9.77
C LEU A 75 -4.21 -2.22 -9.63
N GLY A 76 -5.09 -2.97 -10.30
CA GLY A 76 -5.07 -4.43 -10.31
C GLY A 76 -3.75 -4.97 -10.89
N PRO A 77 -3.36 -4.57 -12.13
CA PRO A 77 -2.09 -4.98 -12.74
C PRO A 77 -0.84 -4.64 -11.94
N LEU A 78 -0.77 -3.49 -11.27
CA LEU A 78 0.35 -3.12 -10.40
C LEU A 78 0.34 -3.83 -9.05
N GLY A 79 -0.80 -4.42 -8.66
CA GLY A 79 -0.92 -5.20 -7.43
C GLY A 79 -1.29 -4.41 -6.19
N TYR A 80 -1.93 -3.24 -6.33
CA TYR A 80 -2.54 -2.53 -5.20
C TYR A 80 -3.52 -3.46 -4.47
N GLY A 81 -3.52 -3.39 -3.13
CA GLY A 81 -4.47 -4.14 -2.32
C GLY A 81 -5.81 -3.42 -2.19
N PHE A 82 -5.74 -2.09 -2.15
CA PHE A 82 -6.90 -1.24 -1.87
C PHE A 82 -6.92 0.00 -2.75
N VAL A 83 -8.13 0.51 -2.99
CA VAL A 83 -8.39 1.85 -3.46
C VAL A 83 -9.26 2.57 -2.43
N GLN A 84 -8.85 3.78 -2.02
CA GLN A 84 -9.68 4.66 -1.20
C GLN A 84 -10.32 5.71 -2.10
N VAL A 85 -11.62 5.88 -1.96
CA VAL A 85 -12.40 6.90 -2.68
C VAL A 85 -12.85 8.00 -1.75
N SER A 86 -12.95 9.24 -2.26
CA SER A 86 -13.50 10.39 -1.55
C SER A 86 -14.96 10.16 -1.14
N PRO A 87 -15.49 10.93 -0.17
CA PRO A 87 -16.79 10.68 0.44
C PRO A 87 -17.92 10.52 -0.57
N PRO A 88 -18.67 9.40 -0.54
CA PRO A 88 -19.70 9.12 -1.54
C PRO A 88 -21.06 9.75 -1.24
N GLN A 89 -21.27 10.25 -0.01
CA GLN A 89 -22.55 10.78 0.42
C GLN A 89 -22.93 12.10 -0.26
N GLU A 90 -24.21 12.44 -0.21
CA GLU A 90 -24.73 13.74 -0.59
C GLU A 90 -24.10 14.85 0.25
N HIS A 91 -23.65 15.90 -0.40
CA HIS A 91 -22.92 17.01 0.23
C HIS A 91 -23.41 18.37 -0.29
N ILE A 92 -22.94 19.47 0.28
CA ILE A 92 -23.28 20.81 -0.19
C ILE A 92 -22.80 21.01 -1.63
N GLN A 93 -23.48 21.89 -2.36
CA GLN A 93 -23.06 22.29 -3.71
C GLN A 93 -21.87 23.27 -3.65
N GLY A 94 -20.95 23.16 -4.60
CA GLY A 94 -19.80 24.04 -4.74
C GLY A 94 -18.73 23.44 -5.64
N ALA A 95 -17.82 24.29 -6.13
CA ALA A 95 -16.72 23.86 -6.97
C ALA A 95 -15.51 23.37 -6.15
N GLN A 96 -15.39 23.80 -4.91
CA GLN A 96 -14.25 23.52 -4.03
C GLN A 96 -14.24 22.05 -3.62
N TRP A 97 -13.03 21.46 -3.44
CA TRP A 97 -12.88 20.06 -3.04
C TRP A 97 -13.53 19.75 -1.67
N TRP A 98 -13.36 20.63 -0.70
CA TRP A 98 -13.86 20.45 0.66
C TRP A 98 -15.39 20.42 0.77
N THR A 99 -16.12 20.76 -0.30
CA THR A 99 -17.57 20.59 -0.31
C THR A 99 -18.00 19.13 -0.21
N SER A 100 -17.20 18.18 -0.69
CA SER A 100 -17.40 16.73 -0.53
C SER A 100 -17.35 16.28 0.93
N TYR A 101 -16.69 17.05 1.78
CA TYR A 101 -16.56 16.81 3.23
C TYR A 101 -17.59 17.55 4.08
N GLN A 102 -18.64 18.09 3.46
CA GLN A 102 -19.78 18.72 4.15
C GLN A 102 -21.10 17.98 3.86
N PRO A 103 -21.38 16.89 4.60
CA PRO A 103 -22.56 16.06 4.36
C PRO A 103 -23.87 16.81 4.51
N VAL A 104 -24.85 16.43 3.69
CA VAL A 104 -26.25 16.86 3.76
C VAL A 104 -27.16 15.68 4.07
N SER A 105 -26.83 14.52 3.55
CA SER A 105 -27.47 13.24 3.87
C SER A 105 -26.47 12.11 3.65
N TYR A 106 -26.81 10.90 4.09
CA TYR A 106 -25.99 9.72 3.80
C TYR A 106 -26.48 8.95 2.55
N ASN A 107 -27.32 9.57 1.73
CA ASN A 107 -27.63 9.04 0.41
C ASN A 107 -26.39 9.13 -0.49
N ILE A 108 -26.11 8.11 -1.29
CA ILE A 108 -24.99 8.14 -2.25
C ILE A 108 -25.41 8.96 -3.48
N ALA A 109 -25.23 10.26 -3.39
CA ALA A 109 -25.66 11.26 -4.37
C ALA A 109 -24.71 12.47 -4.43
N GLY A 110 -23.39 12.23 -4.22
CA GLY A 110 -22.35 13.25 -4.32
C GLY A 110 -21.98 13.58 -5.78
N ARG A 111 -21.12 14.59 -5.96
CA ARG A 111 -20.66 15.03 -7.29
C ARG A 111 -19.86 13.96 -8.04
N LEU A 112 -19.24 13.01 -7.34
CA LEU A 112 -18.38 11.99 -7.93
C LEU A 112 -19.15 10.83 -8.57
N GLY A 113 -20.48 10.79 -8.37
CA GLY A 113 -21.38 9.83 -8.94
C GLY A 113 -22.52 9.44 -8.01
N ASN A 114 -23.54 8.79 -8.57
CA ASN A 114 -24.68 8.28 -7.84
C ASN A 114 -24.45 6.85 -7.33
N ARG A 115 -25.43 6.31 -6.59
CA ARG A 115 -25.38 4.95 -6.04
C ARG A 115 -25.09 3.86 -7.07
N ALA A 116 -25.67 3.95 -8.27
CA ALA A 116 -25.44 2.97 -9.32
C ALA A 116 -23.99 3.00 -9.82
N ALA A 117 -23.42 4.19 -10.03
CA ALA A 117 -22.03 4.38 -10.41
C ALA A 117 -21.07 3.89 -9.30
N PHE A 118 -21.40 4.16 -8.02
CA PHE A 118 -20.62 3.68 -6.88
C PHE A 118 -20.61 2.14 -6.81
N THR A 119 -21.77 1.50 -6.90
CA THR A 119 -21.90 0.03 -6.89
C THR A 119 -21.13 -0.59 -8.07
N SER A 120 -21.24 -0.01 -9.26
CA SER A 120 -20.49 -0.45 -10.43
C SER A 120 -18.97 -0.35 -10.23
N MET A 121 -18.50 0.73 -9.62
CA MET A 121 -17.08 0.93 -9.30
C MET A 121 -16.58 -0.13 -8.32
N VAL A 122 -17.31 -0.40 -7.22
CA VAL A 122 -16.94 -1.44 -6.23
C VAL A 122 -16.81 -2.79 -6.90
N ASN A 123 -17.81 -3.20 -7.69
CA ASN A 123 -17.79 -4.49 -8.40
C ASN A 123 -16.63 -4.59 -9.39
N THR A 124 -16.32 -3.49 -10.10
CA THR A 124 -15.21 -3.47 -11.07
C THR A 124 -13.85 -3.56 -10.38
N CYS A 125 -13.66 -2.84 -9.26
CA CYS A 125 -12.42 -2.93 -8.47
C CYS A 125 -12.23 -4.34 -7.89
N HIS A 126 -13.28 -4.96 -7.36
CA HIS A 126 -13.23 -6.35 -6.88
C HIS A 126 -12.87 -7.34 -8.00
N ALA A 127 -13.45 -7.18 -9.19
CA ALA A 127 -13.09 -8.00 -10.36
C ALA A 127 -11.62 -7.86 -10.77
N ALA A 128 -11.01 -6.70 -10.50
CA ALA A 128 -9.57 -6.44 -10.69
C ALA A 128 -8.71 -6.89 -9.50
N GLY A 129 -9.30 -7.47 -8.45
CA GLY A 129 -8.60 -7.91 -7.23
C GLY A 129 -8.19 -6.77 -6.29
N VAL A 130 -8.85 -5.62 -6.40
CA VAL A 130 -8.62 -4.42 -5.58
C VAL A 130 -9.82 -4.21 -4.65
N LYS A 131 -9.58 -4.12 -3.34
CA LYS A 131 -10.60 -3.84 -2.33
C LYS A 131 -10.89 -2.34 -2.25
N VAL A 132 -12.08 -1.98 -1.77
CA VAL A 132 -12.53 -0.59 -1.72
C VAL A 132 -12.62 -0.09 -0.29
N ILE A 133 -11.98 1.05 -0.01
CA ILE A 133 -12.13 1.84 1.21
C ILE A 133 -12.93 3.08 0.86
N ALA A 134 -14.03 3.34 1.59
CA ALA A 134 -14.77 4.59 1.46
C ALA A 134 -14.30 5.59 2.53
N ASP A 135 -14.04 6.82 2.12
CA ASP A 135 -13.88 7.93 3.05
C ASP A 135 -15.26 8.28 3.65
N THR A 136 -15.36 8.33 4.98
CA THR A 136 -16.63 8.49 5.69
C THR A 136 -16.58 9.69 6.61
N VAL A 137 -17.40 10.70 6.30
CA VAL A 137 -17.57 11.89 7.12
C VAL A 137 -18.73 11.65 8.09
N ILE A 138 -18.40 11.36 9.34
CA ILE A 138 -19.37 10.96 10.38
C ILE A 138 -19.26 11.78 11.67
N ASN A 139 -18.27 12.68 11.74
CA ASN A 139 -18.12 13.61 12.84
C ASN A 139 -19.17 14.73 12.81
N HIS A 140 -19.51 15.20 11.62
CA HIS A 140 -20.24 16.44 11.42
C HIS A 140 -21.13 16.40 10.18
N MET A 141 -22.00 17.39 10.10
CA MET A 141 -22.75 17.78 8.90
C MET A 141 -22.19 19.12 8.38
N SER A 142 -22.89 19.79 7.47
CA SER A 142 -22.39 21.01 6.83
C SER A 142 -22.35 22.25 7.75
N ALA A 143 -21.54 23.22 7.39
CA ALA A 143 -21.45 24.52 8.06
C ALA A 143 -22.55 25.51 7.63
N VAL A 144 -23.27 25.21 6.56
CA VAL A 144 -24.21 26.13 5.90
C VAL A 144 -25.61 25.54 5.80
N SER A 145 -26.55 26.33 5.29
CA SER A 145 -27.89 25.90 4.87
C SER A 145 -27.98 25.97 3.34
N GLY A 146 -28.85 25.16 2.72
CA GLY A 146 -29.01 25.20 1.26
C GLY A 146 -29.70 23.99 0.68
N THR A 147 -29.27 23.61 -0.54
CA THR A 147 -29.70 22.40 -1.23
C THR A 147 -28.47 21.53 -1.51
N GLY A 148 -28.53 20.26 -1.16
CA GLY A 148 -27.48 19.29 -1.41
C GLY A 148 -27.36 18.90 -2.89
N THR A 149 -26.29 18.16 -3.22
CA THR A 149 -26.05 17.62 -4.56
C THR A 149 -27.11 16.63 -5.03
N GLY A 150 -27.79 15.93 -4.10
CA GLY A 150 -28.93 15.04 -4.35
C GLY A 150 -30.28 15.74 -4.35
N GLY A 151 -30.33 17.05 -4.11
CA GLY A 151 -31.57 17.85 -4.10
C GLY A 151 -32.20 18.00 -2.72
N THR A 152 -31.62 17.47 -1.65
CA THR A 152 -32.13 17.63 -0.28
C THR A 152 -32.03 19.09 0.17
N VAL A 153 -33.13 19.72 0.52
CA VAL A 153 -33.15 21.04 1.13
C VAL A 153 -32.94 20.90 2.64
N PHE A 154 -31.95 21.61 3.17
CA PHE A 154 -31.57 21.51 4.58
C PHE A 154 -31.20 22.87 5.18
N THR A 155 -31.20 22.94 6.49
CA THR A 155 -30.59 24.05 7.23
C THR A 155 -29.55 23.51 8.20
N LYS A 156 -28.53 24.32 8.54
CA LYS A 156 -27.58 23.95 9.59
C LYS A 156 -28.36 23.48 10.84
N TYR A 157 -28.04 22.32 11.34
CA TYR A 157 -28.71 21.58 12.43
C TYR A 157 -30.10 20.99 12.11
N ASN A 158 -30.54 20.98 10.85
CA ASN A 158 -31.77 20.27 10.46
C ASN A 158 -31.58 19.63 9.06
N TYR A 159 -31.40 18.32 9.06
CA TYR A 159 -31.19 17.49 7.89
C TYR A 159 -32.33 16.49 7.76
N PRO A 160 -33.34 16.74 6.91
CA PRO A 160 -34.57 15.97 6.85
C PRO A 160 -34.37 14.46 6.72
N GLY A 161 -34.98 13.69 7.61
CA GLY A 161 -34.85 12.23 7.66
C GLY A 161 -33.55 11.71 8.33
N TRP A 162 -32.63 12.59 8.66
CA TRP A 162 -31.37 12.24 9.30
C TRP A 162 -31.24 12.84 10.69
N TYR A 163 -31.07 14.15 10.81
CA TYR A 163 -30.76 14.81 12.06
C TYR A 163 -31.59 16.10 12.28
N SER A 164 -31.93 16.36 13.52
CA SER A 164 -32.56 17.58 14.00
C SER A 164 -31.61 18.31 14.96
N ASN A 165 -31.96 19.50 15.39
CA ASN A 165 -31.11 20.30 16.29
C ASN A 165 -30.71 19.58 17.60
N ALA A 166 -31.51 18.63 18.07
CA ALA A 166 -31.22 17.85 19.28
C ALA A 166 -30.11 16.80 19.11
N ASP A 167 -29.75 16.50 17.87
CA ASP A 167 -28.78 15.46 17.53
C ASP A 167 -27.35 15.98 17.44
N PHE A 168 -27.12 17.26 17.69
CA PHE A 168 -25.81 17.92 17.68
C PHE A 168 -25.39 18.32 19.09
N HIS A 169 -24.09 18.39 19.34
CA HIS A 169 -23.56 18.91 20.60
C HIS A 169 -23.99 20.36 20.86
N SER A 170 -24.01 20.76 22.12
CA SER A 170 -24.46 22.11 22.52
C SER A 170 -23.40 23.19 22.26
N CYS A 171 -22.12 22.83 22.12
CA CYS A 171 -21.07 23.77 21.75
C CYS A 171 -21.19 24.11 20.25
N ARG A 172 -21.61 25.35 19.97
CA ARG A 172 -21.81 25.86 18.60
C ARG A 172 -20.69 26.81 18.17
N ASN A 173 -19.57 26.80 18.89
CA ASN A 173 -18.39 27.59 18.58
C ASN A 173 -17.34 26.68 17.94
N PRO A 174 -16.46 27.24 17.09
CA PRO A 174 -15.32 26.49 16.55
C PRO A 174 -14.41 25.94 17.64
N VAL A 175 -13.79 24.78 17.37
CA VAL A 175 -12.67 24.29 18.18
C VAL A 175 -11.59 25.36 18.26
N SER A 176 -11.18 25.72 19.48
CA SER A 176 -10.21 26.80 19.75
C SER A 176 -9.08 26.41 20.69
N ASP A 177 -9.22 25.28 21.40
CA ASP A 177 -8.25 24.80 22.37
C ASP A 177 -8.04 23.28 22.27
N TYR A 178 -7.02 22.85 21.56
CA TYR A 178 -6.68 21.44 21.42
C TYR A 178 -6.10 20.80 22.69
N THR A 179 -5.81 21.57 23.73
CA THR A 179 -5.43 21.04 25.05
C THR A 179 -6.62 20.68 25.91
N ASN A 180 -7.84 21.03 25.47
CA ASN A 180 -9.09 20.74 26.14
C ASN A 180 -9.90 19.69 25.35
N ARG A 181 -9.98 18.47 25.88
CA ARG A 181 -10.69 17.36 25.24
C ARG A 181 -12.15 17.67 24.87
N VAL A 182 -12.89 18.29 25.78
CA VAL A 182 -14.29 18.65 25.54
C VAL A 182 -14.41 19.63 24.39
N ASN A 183 -13.50 20.64 24.34
CA ASN A 183 -13.48 21.59 23.23
C ASN A 183 -13.19 20.90 21.88
N VAL A 184 -12.30 19.90 21.87
CA VAL A 184 -11.95 19.15 20.65
C VAL A 184 -13.07 18.22 20.18
N GLN A 185 -13.81 17.59 21.10
CA GLN A 185 -14.75 16.50 20.79
C GLN A 185 -16.23 16.89 20.87
N GLU A 186 -16.54 18.11 21.29
CA GLU A 186 -17.93 18.58 21.42
C GLU A 186 -18.16 19.96 20.76
N CYS A 187 -17.10 20.66 20.27
CA CYS A 187 -17.25 21.91 19.55
C CYS A 187 -17.02 21.71 18.05
N GLU A 188 -17.46 22.68 17.27
CA GLU A 188 -17.50 22.58 15.82
C GLU A 188 -16.11 22.63 15.19
N LEU A 189 -15.69 21.60 14.48
CA LEU A 189 -14.53 21.66 13.61
C LEU A 189 -14.82 22.67 12.48
N VAL A 190 -14.07 23.76 12.42
CA VAL A 190 -14.20 24.86 11.42
C VAL A 190 -15.64 25.29 11.10
N ASN A 191 -16.48 25.41 12.13
CA ASN A 191 -17.92 25.71 12.06
C ASN A 191 -18.81 24.62 11.42
N LEU A 192 -18.35 23.40 11.24
CA LEU A 192 -19.16 22.27 10.78
C LEU A 192 -20.08 21.81 11.91
N ALA A 193 -21.34 21.56 11.60
CA ALA A 193 -22.33 21.16 12.62
C ALA A 193 -21.94 19.82 13.26
N ASP A 194 -21.50 19.83 14.51
CA ASP A 194 -20.88 18.72 15.22
C ASP A 194 -21.93 17.75 15.77
N LEU A 195 -21.87 16.49 15.36
CA LEU A 195 -22.84 15.46 15.75
C LEU A 195 -22.60 14.95 17.17
N ASN A 196 -23.64 14.90 17.99
CA ASN A 196 -23.58 14.27 19.31
C ASN A 196 -23.47 12.74 19.17
N THR A 197 -22.25 12.28 18.91
CA THR A 197 -21.94 10.85 18.74
C THR A 197 -22.09 10.03 20.01
N GLY A 198 -22.26 10.68 21.16
CA GLY A 198 -22.70 10.07 22.42
C GLY A 198 -24.15 9.58 22.39
N SER A 199 -24.98 10.13 21.50
CA SER A 199 -26.40 9.77 21.36
C SER A 199 -26.58 8.40 20.68
N ASP A 200 -27.51 7.60 21.21
CA ASP A 200 -27.89 6.30 20.64
C ASP A 200 -28.47 6.44 19.23
N TYR A 201 -29.28 7.47 19.01
CA TYR A 201 -29.88 7.77 17.72
C TYR A 201 -28.80 8.11 16.67
N VAL A 202 -27.88 9.00 17.00
CA VAL A 202 -26.79 9.41 16.09
C VAL A 202 -25.91 8.20 15.73
N ARG A 203 -25.48 7.40 16.73
CA ARG A 203 -24.74 6.15 16.51
C ARG A 203 -25.49 5.18 15.60
N GLY A 204 -26.81 5.06 15.78
CA GLY A 204 -27.67 4.22 14.94
C GLY A 204 -27.70 4.69 13.47
N LYS A 205 -27.83 6.01 13.24
CA LYS A 205 -27.81 6.59 11.89
C LYS A 205 -26.45 6.41 11.20
N ILE A 206 -25.36 6.66 11.91
CA ILE A 206 -24.01 6.45 11.39
C ILE A 206 -23.75 4.98 11.06
N ALA A 207 -24.10 4.05 11.97
CA ALA A 207 -23.97 2.62 11.73
C ALA A 207 -24.82 2.16 10.53
N GLY A 208 -26.03 2.72 10.38
CA GLY A 208 -26.89 2.48 9.22
C GLY A 208 -26.20 2.87 7.90
N TYR A 209 -25.58 4.04 7.85
CA TYR A 209 -24.80 4.50 6.69
C TYR A 209 -23.62 3.58 6.36
N ILE A 210 -22.82 3.24 7.36
CA ILE A 210 -21.66 2.35 7.17
C ILE A 210 -22.11 0.95 6.71
N ASN A 211 -23.20 0.42 7.30
CA ASN A 211 -23.79 -0.86 6.89
C ASN A 211 -24.33 -0.81 5.46
N ASP A 212 -24.89 0.33 5.03
CA ASP A 212 -25.34 0.52 3.66
C ASP A 212 -24.17 0.46 2.67
N LEU A 213 -23.06 1.16 2.95
CA LEU A 213 -21.84 1.08 2.14
C LEU A 213 -21.27 -0.35 2.11
N ALA A 214 -21.21 -1.02 3.25
CA ALA A 214 -20.76 -2.41 3.34
C ALA A 214 -21.65 -3.36 2.52
N SER A 215 -22.97 -3.10 2.46
CA SER A 215 -23.91 -3.88 1.65
C SER A 215 -23.66 -3.78 0.15
N LEU A 216 -22.99 -2.70 -0.29
CA LEU A 216 -22.55 -2.50 -1.68
C LEU A 216 -21.17 -3.09 -1.97
N GLY A 217 -20.54 -3.71 -0.97
CA GLY A 217 -19.25 -4.38 -1.10
C GLY A 217 -18.04 -3.56 -0.64
N VAL A 218 -18.24 -2.43 0.06
CA VAL A 218 -17.11 -1.67 0.64
C VAL A 218 -16.42 -2.52 1.70
N ASP A 219 -15.09 -2.66 1.59
CA ASP A 219 -14.27 -3.53 2.44
C ASP A 219 -13.72 -2.84 3.68
N GLY A 220 -13.63 -1.51 3.64
CA GLY A 220 -13.08 -0.73 4.74
C GLY A 220 -13.50 0.73 4.70
N PHE A 221 -13.17 1.45 5.77
CA PHE A 221 -13.59 2.84 5.99
C PHE A 221 -12.43 3.69 6.48
N ARG A 222 -12.19 4.81 5.85
CA ARG A 222 -11.41 5.90 6.44
C ARG A 222 -12.38 6.79 7.19
N VAL A 223 -12.13 7.04 8.45
CA VAL A 223 -12.97 7.91 9.29
C VAL A 223 -12.37 9.31 9.31
N ASP A 224 -13.04 10.22 8.61
CA ASP A 224 -12.69 11.63 8.54
C ASP A 224 -12.83 12.30 9.91
N GLY A 225 -11.88 13.17 10.27
CA GLY A 225 -11.94 13.94 11.51
C GLY A 225 -12.13 13.09 12.77
N ALA A 226 -11.68 11.85 12.80
CA ALA A 226 -11.88 10.92 13.91
C ALA A 226 -11.40 11.47 15.26
N LYS A 227 -10.41 12.37 15.25
CA LYS A 227 -9.93 13.09 16.44
C LYS A 227 -11.05 13.82 17.19
N HIS A 228 -12.07 14.28 16.48
CA HIS A 228 -13.20 15.07 16.99
C HIS A 228 -14.35 14.19 17.47
N ILE A 229 -14.23 12.86 17.37
CA ILE A 229 -15.17 11.87 17.92
C ILE A 229 -14.49 11.15 19.07
N ALA A 230 -15.15 10.98 20.21
CA ALA A 230 -14.59 10.17 21.29
C ALA A 230 -14.32 8.74 20.81
N ALA A 231 -13.14 8.18 21.13
CA ALA A 231 -12.76 6.84 20.72
C ALA A 231 -13.78 5.78 21.16
N ALA A 232 -14.40 5.97 22.34
CA ALA A 232 -15.47 5.10 22.85
C ALA A 232 -16.75 5.17 21.99
N ASP A 233 -17.06 6.33 21.41
CA ASP A 233 -18.22 6.49 20.53
C ASP A 233 -17.99 5.78 19.20
N LEU A 234 -16.79 5.90 18.63
CA LEU A 234 -16.40 5.11 17.45
C LEU A 234 -16.46 3.61 17.72
N ALA A 235 -16.00 3.14 18.89
CA ALA A 235 -16.15 1.75 19.29
C ALA A 235 -17.61 1.31 19.38
N ALA A 236 -18.49 2.17 19.95
CA ALA A 236 -19.91 1.91 20.06
C ALA A 236 -20.64 1.91 18.71
N ILE A 237 -20.23 2.75 17.76
CA ILE A 237 -20.71 2.73 16.37
C ILE A 237 -20.25 1.42 15.70
N LYS A 238 -18.97 1.09 15.81
CA LYS A 238 -18.39 -0.12 15.21
C LYS A 238 -19.06 -1.40 15.69
N ALA A 239 -19.41 -1.47 16.97
CA ALA A 239 -20.13 -2.60 17.56
C ALA A 239 -21.55 -2.82 16.97
N ARG A 240 -22.12 -1.83 16.29
CA ARG A 240 -23.44 -1.90 15.62
C ARG A 240 -23.36 -2.30 14.15
N LEU A 241 -22.14 -2.49 13.63
CA LEU A 241 -21.97 -2.88 12.24
C LEU A 241 -22.32 -4.35 12.04
N ASN A 242 -22.89 -4.66 10.88
CA ASN A 242 -23.09 -6.04 10.44
C ASN A 242 -21.79 -6.82 10.33
N ASN A 243 -20.68 -6.13 10.03
CA ASN A 243 -19.33 -6.66 10.05
C ASN A 243 -18.42 -5.77 10.92
N PRO A 244 -18.38 -5.98 12.25
CA PRO A 244 -17.49 -5.22 13.14
C PRO A 244 -15.99 -5.43 12.85
N GLY A 245 -15.64 -6.50 12.12
CA GLY A 245 -14.27 -6.80 11.68
C GLY A 245 -13.83 -6.06 10.41
N ALA A 246 -14.69 -5.23 9.80
CA ALA A 246 -14.32 -4.41 8.65
C ALA A 246 -13.09 -3.55 8.98
N TYR A 247 -12.23 -3.35 7.98
CA TYR A 247 -11.04 -2.52 8.13
C TYR A 247 -11.41 -1.07 8.40
N TRP A 248 -10.84 -0.47 9.45
CA TRP A 248 -10.98 0.94 9.78
C TRP A 248 -9.63 1.62 9.81
N LYS A 249 -9.56 2.80 9.20
CA LYS A 249 -8.44 3.72 9.20
C LYS A 249 -8.94 5.08 9.69
N GLN A 250 -8.36 5.62 10.77
CA GLN A 250 -8.88 6.77 11.50
C GLN A 250 -7.95 7.96 11.35
N GLU A 251 -8.50 9.10 10.97
CA GLU A 251 -7.75 10.35 10.93
C GLU A 251 -7.70 10.98 12.32
N VAL A 252 -6.58 10.80 13.00
CA VAL A 252 -6.30 11.42 14.30
C VAL A 252 -4.97 12.15 14.22
N ILE A 253 -5.02 13.42 13.84
CA ILE A 253 -3.83 14.24 13.63
C ILE A 253 -3.08 14.43 14.95
N PHE A 254 -1.82 14.00 15.01
CA PHE A 254 -0.98 14.19 16.17
C PHE A 254 -0.60 15.66 16.37
N GLY A 255 -0.80 16.15 17.59
CA GLY A 255 -0.27 17.42 18.08
C GLY A 255 0.38 17.21 19.46
N SER A 256 1.58 17.76 19.65
CA SER A 256 2.32 17.63 20.91
C SER A 256 1.63 18.41 22.02
N GLY A 257 1.30 17.74 23.14
CA GLY A 257 0.62 18.35 24.28
C GLY A 257 -0.89 18.52 24.13
N GLU A 258 -1.47 18.05 23.03
CA GLU A 258 -2.90 18.05 22.83
C GLU A 258 -3.61 16.98 23.67
N ALA A 259 -4.87 17.23 24.05
CA ALA A 259 -5.62 16.39 24.97
C ALA A 259 -6.07 15.06 24.32
N VAL A 260 -6.23 15.02 22.98
CA VAL A 260 -6.66 13.85 22.22
C VAL A 260 -5.47 13.33 21.40
N GLN A 261 -5.08 12.07 21.65
CA GLN A 261 -3.89 11.49 21.05
C GLN A 261 -4.23 10.27 20.16
N PRO A 262 -3.48 10.03 19.07
CA PRO A 262 -3.68 8.91 18.14
C PRO A 262 -3.75 7.54 18.81
N THR A 263 -2.96 7.31 19.87
CA THR A 263 -2.89 6.03 20.59
C THR A 263 -4.21 5.60 21.23
N GLU A 264 -5.11 6.54 21.50
CA GLU A 264 -6.43 6.26 22.10
C GLU A 264 -7.36 5.50 21.14
N TYR A 265 -7.09 5.58 19.84
CA TYR A 265 -7.93 5.03 18.77
C TYR A 265 -7.47 3.66 18.27
N ASN A 266 -6.31 3.17 18.74
CA ASN A 266 -5.71 1.88 18.31
C ASN A 266 -6.64 0.66 18.50
N GLY A 267 -7.57 0.74 19.47
CA GLY A 267 -8.55 -0.32 19.72
C GLY A 267 -9.63 -0.42 18.64
N ASN A 268 -9.87 0.64 17.88
CA ASN A 268 -10.90 0.68 16.85
C ASN A 268 -10.40 0.25 15.46
N GLY A 269 -9.12 0.39 15.20
CA GLY A 269 -8.49 0.07 13.91
C GLY A 269 -7.16 0.79 13.76
N ASP A 270 -6.68 0.88 12.53
CA ASP A 270 -5.48 1.63 12.20
C ASP A 270 -5.72 3.14 12.35
N VAL A 271 -4.64 3.87 12.56
CA VAL A 271 -4.64 5.32 12.67
C VAL A 271 -3.62 5.91 11.71
N GLN A 272 -3.96 7.00 11.04
CA GLN A 272 -3.04 7.70 10.15
C GLN A 272 -1.91 8.38 10.95
N GLU A 273 -0.67 7.96 10.69
CA GLU A 273 0.52 8.43 11.42
C GLU A 273 1.13 9.65 10.74
N PHE A 274 0.62 10.82 11.06
CA PHE A 274 1.05 12.11 10.48
C PHE A 274 2.50 12.46 10.74
N ARG A 275 3.08 12.00 11.88
CA ARG A 275 4.49 12.26 12.21
C ARG A 275 5.43 11.61 11.20
N PHE A 276 5.06 10.43 10.67
CA PHE A 276 5.81 9.74 9.62
C PHE A 276 6.03 10.65 8.40
N ALA A 277 4.96 11.25 7.89
CA ALA A 277 5.01 12.12 6.72
C ALA A 277 5.78 13.43 6.98
N ARG A 278 5.55 14.05 8.16
CA ARG A 278 6.23 15.29 8.58
C ARG A 278 7.72 15.08 8.76
N ASP A 279 8.11 13.98 9.40
CA ASP A 279 9.51 13.67 9.62
C ASP A 279 10.22 13.23 8.33
N LEU A 280 9.53 12.53 7.40
CA LEU A 280 10.08 12.30 6.06
C LEU A 280 10.40 13.62 5.37
N LYS A 281 9.48 14.59 5.38
CA LYS A 281 9.77 15.92 4.82
C LYS A 281 11.00 16.56 5.47
N ARG A 282 11.07 16.53 6.81
CA ARG A 282 12.19 17.10 7.56
C ARG A 282 13.51 16.44 7.18
N VAL A 283 13.54 15.12 7.10
CA VAL A 283 14.74 14.35 6.77
C VAL A 283 15.15 14.58 5.31
N PHE A 284 14.23 14.46 4.35
CA PHE A 284 14.54 14.61 2.92
C PHE A 284 14.91 16.04 2.50
N LEU A 285 14.51 17.08 3.25
CA LEU A 285 14.79 18.47 2.87
C LEU A 285 15.83 19.16 3.75
N ASN A 286 16.06 18.68 4.99
CA ASN A 286 16.82 19.47 5.97
C ASN A 286 17.82 18.65 6.79
N GLU A 287 17.78 17.33 6.73
CA GLU A 287 18.61 16.43 7.54
C GLU A 287 19.18 15.29 6.66
N ASN A 288 19.75 14.27 7.27
CA ASN A 288 20.42 13.18 6.55
C ASN A 288 19.52 11.94 6.47
N LEU A 289 19.40 11.31 5.29
CA LEU A 289 18.67 10.05 5.10
C LEU A 289 19.23 8.92 5.99
N ALA A 290 20.48 8.97 6.39
CA ALA A 290 21.10 8.03 7.33
C ALA A 290 20.30 7.89 8.65
N TYR A 291 19.56 8.91 9.08
CA TYR A 291 18.72 8.88 10.28
C TYR A 291 17.52 7.92 10.15
N LEU A 292 17.09 7.57 8.94
CA LEU A 292 15.96 6.69 8.70
C LEU A 292 16.23 5.22 9.06
N LYS A 293 17.43 4.87 9.49
CA LYS A 293 17.83 3.48 9.81
C LYS A 293 16.87 2.77 10.79
N ASN A 294 16.32 3.49 11.74
CA ASN A 294 15.39 2.98 12.75
C ASN A 294 14.06 3.76 12.76
N PHE A 295 13.63 4.22 11.59
CA PHE A 295 12.41 5.01 11.42
C PHE A 295 11.15 4.23 11.85
N GLY A 296 10.18 4.91 12.43
CA GLY A 296 8.93 4.29 12.89
C GLY A 296 8.78 4.23 14.41
N THR A 297 8.43 3.08 14.99
CA THR A 297 8.17 2.92 16.43
C THR A 297 9.30 3.46 17.33
N PRO A 298 10.60 3.29 17.04
CA PRO A 298 11.67 3.90 17.83
C PRO A 298 11.65 5.43 17.87
N TRP A 299 10.96 6.08 16.94
CA TRP A 299 10.78 7.55 16.93
C TRP A 299 9.56 7.99 17.75
N GLY A 300 8.92 7.09 18.46
CA GLY A 300 7.75 7.34 19.30
C GLY A 300 6.42 7.33 18.52
N TYR A 301 6.40 6.74 17.32
CA TYR A 301 5.19 6.59 16.53
C TYR A 301 4.32 5.46 17.04
N LEU A 302 3.14 5.30 16.45
CA LEU A 302 2.24 4.20 16.69
C LEU A 302 2.95 2.84 16.46
N PRO A 303 2.47 1.75 17.09
CA PRO A 303 2.89 0.41 16.68
C PRO A 303 2.68 0.19 15.18
N SER A 304 3.63 -0.48 14.52
CA SER A 304 3.62 -0.64 13.05
C SER A 304 2.34 -1.29 12.53
N ASP A 305 1.76 -2.22 13.30
CA ASP A 305 0.50 -2.92 12.99
C ASP A 305 -0.77 -2.06 13.21
N LYS A 306 -0.59 -0.81 13.65
CA LYS A 306 -1.67 0.17 13.89
C LYS A 306 -1.50 1.46 13.10
N ALA A 307 -0.45 1.53 12.29
CA ALA A 307 -0.12 2.74 11.55
C ALA A 307 -0.51 2.62 10.08
N SER A 308 -1.36 3.53 9.59
CA SER A 308 -1.47 3.86 8.17
C SER A 308 -0.49 5.01 7.90
N VAL A 309 0.39 4.86 6.92
CA VAL A 309 1.47 5.81 6.64
C VAL A 309 1.35 6.38 5.23
N PHE A 310 1.82 7.60 5.06
CA PHE A 310 1.77 8.30 3.78
C PHE A 310 2.93 9.30 3.69
N VAL A 311 3.27 9.73 2.50
CA VAL A 311 4.21 10.85 2.26
C VAL A 311 3.45 12.16 2.22
N ASP A 312 2.26 12.17 1.63
CA ASP A 312 1.30 13.27 1.56
C ASP A 312 -0.13 12.73 1.59
N ASN A 313 -1.06 13.59 1.98
CA ASN A 313 -2.47 13.43 1.73
C ASN A 313 -3.06 14.74 1.18
N HIS A 314 -4.34 14.73 0.85
CA HIS A 314 -5.02 15.87 0.23
C HIS A 314 -5.02 17.16 1.09
N ASP A 315 -4.91 17.06 2.42
CA ASP A 315 -4.81 18.22 3.32
C ASP A 315 -3.37 18.71 3.44
N THR A 316 -2.46 17.78 3.77
CA THR A 316 -1.07 18.13 4.07
C THR A 316 -0.31 18.70 2.88
N GLU A 317 -0.62 18.25 1.64
CA GLU A 317 -0.04 18.82 0.43
C GLU A 317 -0.48 20.27 0.19
N ARG A 318 -1.69 20.65 0.66
CA ARG A 318 -2.25 22.00 0.49
C ARG A 318 -1.69 23.00 1.49
N VAL A 319 -1.51 22.58 2.72
CA VAL A 319 -0.90 23.44 3.77
C VAL A 319 0.63 23.38 3.77
N GLY A 320 1.23 22.52 2.94
CA GLY A 320 2.66 22.35 2.85
C GLY A 320 3.30 21.75 4.10
N ASP A 321 2.56 20.94 4.85
CA ASP A 321 3.02 20.31 6.09
C ASP A 321 3.92 19.09 5.82
N THR A 322 3.76 18.46 4.67
CA THR A 322 4.51 17.29 4.20
C THR A 322 5.19 17.56 2.86
N LEU A 323 5.94 16.56 2.34
CA LEU A 323 6.34 16.55 0.94
C LEU A 323 5.08 16.46 0.05
N SER A 324 5.21 16.84 -1.21
CA SER A 324 4.18 16.64 -2.23
C SER A 324 4.83 16.53 -3.61
N TYR A 325 4.06 16.27 -4.64
CA TYR A 325 4.54 16.25 -6.03
C TYR A 325 5.37 17.49 -6.43
N LYS A 326 5.21 18.61 -5.71
CA LYS A 326 5.96 19.87 -5.93
C LYS A 326 7.44 19.77 -5.50
N ASN A 327 7.82 18.73 -4.76
CA ASN A 327 9.19 18.53 -4.27
C ASN A 327 10.06 17.64 -5.17
N GLY A 328 9.59 17.29 -6.39
CA GLY A 328 10.38 16.57 -7.39
C GLY A 328 10.93 15.23 -6.89
N SER A 329 12.25 14.99 -7.06
CA SER A 329 12.88 13.72 -6.67
C SER A 329 12.80 13.42 -5.17
N ALA A 330 12.84 14.42 -4.30
CA ALA A 330 12.66 14.21 -2.85
C ALA A 330 11.33 13.52 -2.54
N TYR A 331 10.24 13.96 -3.18
CA TYR A 331 8.94 13.33 -3.05
C TYR A 331 8.93 11.89 -3.59
N THR A 332 9.44 11.70 -4.81
CA THR A 332 9.47 10.36 -5.43
C THR A 332 10.28 9.38 -4.60
N LEU A 333 11.47 9.78 -4.12
CA LEU A 333 12.34 8.93 -3.30
C LEU A 333 11.74 8.64 -1.91
N ALA A 334 11.00 9.59 -1.31
CA ALA A 334 10.27 9.36 -0.08
C ALA A 334 9.15 8.32 -0.26
N GLN A 335 8.43 8.34 -1.40
CA GLN A 335 7.45 7.31 -1.76
C GLN A 335 8.12 5.93 -1.94
N VAL A 336 9.25 5.89 -2.64
CA VAL A 336 10.05 4.66 -2.84
C VAL A 336 10.52 4.10 -1.51
N PHE A 337 11.03 4.95 -0.61
CA PHE A 337 11.42 4.56 0.75
C PHE A 337 10.22 3.99 1.52
N THR A 338 9.09 4.70 1.53
CA THR A 338 7.86 4.29 2.24
C THR A 338 7.37 2.92 1.79
N LEU A 339 7.39 2.65 0.48
CA LEU A 339 6.98 1.36 -0.07
C LEU A 339 7.98 0.24 0.22
N ALA A 340 9.26 0.56 0.41
CA ALA A 340 10.29 -0.44 0.72
C ALA A 340 10.44 -0.69 2.23
N TYR A 341 10.22 0.30 3.09
CA TYR A 341 10.49 0.21 4.52
C TYR A 341 9.37 -0.54 5.28
N PRO A 342 9.66 -1.39 6.30
CA PRO A 342 8.67 -2.28 6.92
C PRO A 342 7.85 -1.61 8.04
N TYR A 343 7.51 -0.34 7.93
CA TYR A 343 6.68 0.34 8.93
C TYR A 343 5.36 0.76 8.33
N GLY A 344 4.26 0.40 8.97
CA GLY A 344 2.90 0.79 8.62
C GLY A 344 2.38 0.23 7.29
N ALA A 345 1.11 0.52 6.99
CA ALA A 345 0.45 0.24 5.72
C ALA A 345 0.48 1.51 4.84
N PRO A 346 1.11 1.49 3.65
CA PRO A 346 1.28 2.69 2.83
C PRO A 346 0.01 3.13 2.12
N ASP A 347 -0.28 4.43 2.19
CA ASP A 347 -1.24 5.15 1.36
C ASP A 347 -0.48 5.98 0.32
N ILE A 348 -0.85 5.86 -0.95
CA ILE A 348 -0.32 6.66 -2.05
C ILE A 348 -1.40 7.65 -2.49
N ASN A 349 -1.21 8.92 -2.18
CA ASN A 349 -2.10 9.98 -2.62
C ASN A 349 -2.05 10.13 -4.14
N SER A 350 -3.19 10.27 -4.78
CA SER A 350 -3.32 10.48 -6.21
C SER A 350 -4.34 11.57 -6.49
N GLY A 351 -3.83 12.79 -6.56
CA GLY A 351 -4.61 14.01 -6.71
C GLY A 351 -4.35 14.73 -8.04
N TYR A 352 -4.51 16.02 -7.99
CA TYR A 352 -4.38 16.92 -9.14
C TYR A 352 -3.55 18.15 -8.78
N GLU A 353 -3.11 18.84 -9.82
CA GLU A 353 -2.34 20.08 -9.73
C GLU A 353 -3.23 21.25 -9.28
N PHE A 354 -2.74 22.04 -8.35
CA PHE A 354 -3.44 23.23 -7.85
C PHE A 354 -2.47 24.36 -7.54
N SER A 355 -2.94 25.59 -7.71
CA SER A 355 -2.32 26.83 -7.22
C SER A 355 -3.18 27.49 -6.13
N ASP A 356 -4.50 27.31 -6.22
CA ASP A 356 -5.46 27.67 -5.18
C ASP A 356 -5.73 26.43 -4.30
N THR A 357 -5.53 26.55 -2.99
CA THR A 357 -5.72 25.46 -2.03
C THR A 357 -7.15 24.97 -1.95
N ASP A 358 -8.13 25.79 -2.35
CA ASP A 358 -9.55 25.46 -2.39
C ASP A 358 -10.00 24.82 -3.70
N ALA A 359 -9.14 24.83 -4.73
CA ALA A 359 -9.49 24.32 -6.06
C ALA A 359 -10.06 22.91 -6.01
N GLY A 360 -11.25 22.72 -6.56
CA GLY A 360 -11.86 21.40 -6.75
C GLY A 360 -11.24 20.62 -7.90
N PRO A 361 -11.69 19.38 -8.12
CA PRO A 361 -11.08 18.50 -9.10
C PRO A 361 -11.31 18.97 -10.53
N PRO A 362 -10.31 18.82 -11.42
CA PRO A 362 -10.50 19.06 -12.85
C PRO A 362 -11.64 18.19 -13.41
N ASN A 363 -12.40 18.72 -14.35
CA ASN A 363 -13.50 18.04 -15.04
C ASN A 363 -14.49 17.35 -14.07
N ASN A 364 -14.79 17.96 -12.91
CA ASN A 364 -15.65 17.41 -11.86
C ASN A 364 -15.26 15.96 -11.45
N GLY A 365 -13.97 15.69 -11.33
CA GLY A 365 -13.45 14.39 -10.94
C GLY A 365 -13.32 13.37 -12.09
N THR A 366 -13.69 13.73 -13.32
CA THR A 366 -13.52 12.86 -14.46
C THR A 366 -12.08 12.89 -14.96
N VAL A 367 -11.39 11.76 -14.86
CA VAL A 367 -10.02 11.57 -15.35
C VAL A 367 -10.07 10.90 -16.70
N ASN A 368 -9.80 11.64 -17.76
CA ASN A 368 -9.76 11.09 -19.12
C ASN A 368 -8.46 10.33 -19.39
N ALA A 369 -7.35 10.90 -18.96
CA ALA A 369 -6.04 10.26 -18.99
C ALA A 369 -5.18 10.78 -17.84
N CYS A 370 -4.32 9.93 -17.31
CA CYS A 370 -3.28 10.34 -16.38
C CYS A 370 -2.31 11.32 -17.05
N TYR A 371 -1.79 12.26 -16.26
CA TYR A 371 -0.85 13.32 -16.70
C TYR A 371 -1.46 14.36 -17.65
N SER A 372 -2.78 14.35 -17.83
CA SER A 372 -3.51 15.37 -18.57
C SER A 372 -4.49 16.12 -17.68
N ASP A 373 -4.94 17.29 -18.11
CA ASP A 373 -5.96 18.09 -17.41
C ASP A 373 -5.63 18.41 -15.95
N GLY A 374 -4.34 18.41 -15.56
CA GLY A 374 -3.89 18.65 -14.19
C GLY A 374 -3.85 17.43 -13.30
N TRP A 375 -4.33 16.26 -13.72
CA TRP A 375 -4.25 15.03 -12.93
C TRP A 375 -2.82 14.50 -12.82
N LYS A 376 -2.32 14.30 -11.62
CA LYS A 376 -0.94 13.88 -11.34
C LYS A 376 -0.75 12.36 -11.39
N CYS A 377 -1.74 11.58 -11.00
CA CYS A 377 -1.72 10.11 -11.01
C CYS A 377 -0.45 9.51 -10.38
N GLN A 378 -0.08 9.97 -9.21
CA GLN A 378 1.16 9.55 -8.53
C GLN A 378 1.22 8.03 -8.34
N HIS A 379 0.09 7.36 -8.11
CA HIS A 379 -0.03 5.91 -8.01
C HIS A 379 0.48 5.17 -9.27
N ALA A 380 0.46 5.81 -10.43
CA ALA A 380 0.88 5.25 -11.72
C ALA A 380 2.28 5.71 -12.17
N TRP A 381 2.96 6.57 -11.40
CA TRP A 381 4.34 6.94 -11.73
C TRP A 381 5.21 5.68 -11.70
N PRO A 382 6.04 5.41 -12.72
CA PRO A 382 6.80 4.16 -12.80
C PRO A 382 7.59 3.85 -11.53
N GLN A 383 8.24 4.86 -10.93
CA GLN A 383 9.04 4.72 -9.71
C GLN A 383 8.18 4.36 -8.48
N ILE A 384 6.91 4.75 -8.46
CA ILE A 384 5.97 4.46 -7.35
C ILE A 384 5.19 3.17 -7.64
N GLY A 385 4.56 3.09 -8.81
CA GLY A 385 3.70 1.96 -9.19
C GLY A 385 4.44 0.62 -9.21
N ASN A 386 5.68 0.60 -9.74
CA ASN A 386 6.48 -0.63 -9.75
C ASN A 386 6.89 -1.09 -8.34
N MET A 387 7.01 -0.14 -7.39
CA MET A 387 7.34 -0.49 -5.99
C MET A 387 6.18 -1.16 -5.24
N VAL A 388 4.96 -1.11 -5.74
CA VAL A 388 3.83 -1.85 -5.15
C VAL A 388 4.09 -3.36 -5.22
N ALA A 389 4.55 -3.87 -6.37
CA ALA A 389 4.93 -5.28 -6.50
C ALA A 389 6.15 -5.64 -5.64
N PHE A 390 7.12 -4.72 -5.51
CA PHE A 390 8.24 -4.85 -4.56
C PHE A 390 7.69 -5.01 -3.13
N ARG A 391 6.84 -4.08 -2.66
CA ARG A 391 6.22 -4.11 -1.31
C ARG A 391 5.53 -5.44 -1.04
N ASN A 392 4.72 -5.91 -1.97
CA ASN A 392 4.01 -7.19 -1.83
C ASN A 392 4.97 -8.38 -1.69
N ALA A 393 6.08 -8.38 -2.43
CA ALA A 393 7.07 -9.46 -2.38
C ALA A 393 7.86 -9.49 -1.08
N VAL A 394 8.20 -8.31 -0.52
CA VAL A 394 9.05 -8.19 0.67
C VAL A 394 8.27 -8.18 1.98
N ARG A 395 6.95 -8.18 1.94
CA ARG A 395 6.11 -8.15 3.13
C ARG A 395 6.51 -9.25 4.13
N GLY A 396 6.48 -8.95 5.44
CA GLY A 396 6.88 -9.85 6.51
C GLY A 396 8.39 -10.07 6.64
N THR A 397 9.23 -9.30 5.94
CA THR A 397 10.67 -9.41 6.07
C THR A 397 11.28 -8.20 6.79
N ALA A 398 12.28 -8.46 7.62
CA ALA A 398 13.01 -7.40 8.34
C ALA A 398 13.98 -6.65 7.41
N VAL A 399 14.39 -5.46 7.84
CA VAL A 399 15.52 -4.74 7.24
C VAL A 399 16.81 -5.51 7.48
N THR A 400 17.60 -5.70 6.43
CA THR A 400 18.90 -6.35 6.44
C THR A 400 19.92 -5.52 5.66
N ASN A 401 21.21 -5.79 5.84
CA ASN A 401 22.27 -5.17 5.04
C ASN A 401 22.18 -3.63 4.94
N TRP A 402 21.77 -2.98 6.02
CA TRP A 402 21.73 -1.52 6.04
C TRP A 402 23.11 -0.93 5.80
N TRP A 403 23.18 0.03 4.90
CA TRP A 403 24.35 0.85 4.62
C TRP A 403 23.92 2.31 4.46
N ASP A 404 24.73 3.22 4.93
CA ASP A 404 24.63 4.65 4.66
C ASP A 404 26.04 5.26 4.58
N ASN A 405 26.16 6.46 4.01
CA ASN A 405 27.39 7.24 3.98
C ASN A 405 27.47 8.26 5.12
N GLY A 406 26.52 8.22 6.06
CA GLY A 406 26.32 9.23 7.10
C GLY A 406 25.60 10.49 6.63
N GLY A 407 25.24 10.59 5.34
CA GLY A 407 24.52 11.66 4.66
C GLY A 407 23.24 11.18 4.00
N ASP A 408 23.08 11.54 2.73
CA ASP A 408 21.85 11.31 1.96
C ASP A 408 21.91 10.12 0.99
N GLN A 409 22.85 9.21 1.22
CA GLN A 409 22.93 7.94 0.50
C GLN A 409 22.68 6.79 1.46
N ILE A 410 21.63 6.01 1.19
CA ILE A 410 21.26 4.84 1.99
C ILE A 410 20.99 3.64 1.12
N ALA A 411 21.19 2.43 1.68
CA ALA A 411 20.75 1.20 1.06
C ALA A 411 20.38 0.16 2.12
N PHE A 412 19.42 -0.69 1.81
CA PHE A 412 19.03 -1.77 2.71
C PHE A 412 18.32 -2.91 1.98
N GLY A 413 18.48 -4.10 2.52
CA GLY A 413 17.73 -5.28 2.11
C GLY A 413 16.43 -5.44 2.89
N ARG A 414 15.55 -6.26 2.34
CA ARG A 414 14.33 -6.75 2.97
C ARG A 414 14.41 -8.28 3.03
N GLY A 415 15.04 -8.80 4.10
CA GLY A 415 15.43 -10.22 4.17
C GLY A 415 16.18 -10.64 2.92
N SER A 416 15.84 -11.81 2.38
CA SER A 416 16.35 -12.31 1.09
C SER A 416 15.42 -11.99 -0.10
N LYS A 417 14.44 -11.10 0.06
CA LYS A 417 13.40 -10.89 -0.95
C LYS A 417 13.53 -9.59 -1.74
N GLY A 418 14.19 -8.58 -1.19
CA GLY A 418 14.33 -7.28 -1.84
C GLY A 418 15.57 -6.51 -1.40
N TYR A 419 15.95 -5.52 -2.19
CA TYR A 419 17.01 -4.57 -1.89
C TYR A 419 16.69 -3.22 -2.52
N LEU A 420 16.88 -2.14 -1.74
CA LEU A 420 16.72 -0.75 -2.18
C LEU A 420 18.04 0.00 -1.92
N ALA A 421 18.47 0.83 -2.86
CA ALA A 421 19.53 1.82 -2.68
C ALA A 421 19.03 3.18 -3.20
N ILE A 422 19.20 4.22 -2.39
CA ILE A 422 18.79 5.61 -2.67
C ILE A 422 20.01 6.50 -2.65
N ASN A 423 20.14 7.35 -3.66
CA ASN A 423 21.08 8.45 -3.72
C ASN A 423 20.32 9.77 -3.82
N HIS A 424 20.21 10.50 -2.72
CA HIS A 424 19.57 11.83 -2.67
C HIS A 424 20.61 12.98 -2.67
N GLU A 425 21.87 12.70 -2.99
CA GLU A 425 22.91 13.68 -3.16
C GLU A 425 22.98 14.21 -4.62
N SER A 426 23.70 15.31 -4.81
CA SER A 426 23.88 15.96 -6.13
C SER A 426 24.86 15.25 -7.06
N GLY A 427 25.71 14.35 -6.52
CA GLY A 427 26.67 13.52 -7.27
C GLY A 427 26.17 12.10 -7.49
N SER A 428 26.79 11.38 -8.44
CA SER A 428 26.50 9.95 -8.64
C SER A 428 27.16 9.09 -7.56
N LEU A 429 26.46 8.03 -7.13
CA LEU A 429 26.96 6.99 -6.24
C LEU A 429 27.34 5.75 -7.07
N THR A 430 28.62 5.39 -7.12
CA THR A 430 29.06 4.10 -7.66
C THR A 430 29.54 3.22 -6.51
N ARG A 431 28.88 2.05 -6.31
CA ARG A 431 29.19 1.17 -5.18
C ARG A 431 28.86 -0.28 -5.49
N THR A 432 29.66 -1.19 -4.90
CA THR A 432 29.31 -2.61 -4.75
C THR A 432 28.51 -2.78 -3.44
N PHE A 433 27.25 -3.17 -3.58
CA PHE A 433 26.33 -3.39 -2.47
C PHE A 433 26.35 -4.86 -2.04
N GLN A 434 26.30 -5.10 -0.73
CA GLN A 434 26.07 -6.41 -0.14
C GLN A 434 24.56 -6.60 0.07
N THR A 435 24.01 -7.68 -0.44
CA THR A 435 22.59 -8.04 -0.31
C THR A 435 22.43 -9.49 0.16
N SER A 436 21.25 -9.83 0.64
CA SER A 436 20.82 -11.21 0.93
C SER A 436 19.96 -11.80 -0.20
N LEU A 437 19.81 -11.10 -1.33
CA LEU A 437 19.13 -11.64 -2.51
C LEU A 437 19.89 -12.86 -3.05
N PRO A 438 19.19 -13.89 -3.54
CA PRO A 438 19.81 -15.00 -4.28
C PRO A 438 20.64 -14.51 -5.48
N ALA A 439 21.67 -15.27 -5.85
CA ALA A 439 22.42 -14.99 -7.07
C ALA A 439 21.48 -15.06 -8.30
N GLY A 440 21.62 -14.10 -9.21
CA GLY A 440 20.75 -13.99 -10.39
C GLY A 440 20.75 -12.60 -10.99
N THR A 441 20.08 -12.44 -12.13
CA THR A 441 19.91 -11.14 -12.78
C THR A 441 18.53 -10.60 -12.48
N TYR A 442 18.46 -9.38 -11.99
CA TYR A 442 17.25 -8.69 -11.54
C TYR A 442 16.97 -7.47 -12.40
N CYS A 443 15.72 -7.26 -12.73
CA CYS A 443 15.23 -6.00 -13.29
C CYS A 443 15.23 -4.93 -12.21
N ASP A 444 15.83 -3.79 -12.47
CA ASP A 444 15.70 -2.61 -11.63
C ASP A 444 14.33 -1.97 -11.85
N VAL A 445 13.47 -2.08 -10.85
CA VAL A 445 12.08 -1.62 -10.97
C VAL A 445 11.91 -0.10 -10.83
N GLN A 446 13.00 0.62 -10.56
CA GLN A 446 13.02 2.07 -10.67
C GLN A 446 13.17 2.53 -12.14
N HIS A 447 13.89 1.75 -12.98
CA HIS A 447 14.21 2.10 -14.37
C HIS A 447 13.61 1.13 -15.40
N GLY A 448 12.71 0.24 -14.98
CA GLY A 448 12.06 -0.71 -15.85
C GLY A 448 11.04 -1.56 -15.14
N LYS A 449 10.55 -2.57 -15.82
CA LYS A 449 9.66 -3.58 -15.24
C LYS A 449 9.92 -4.95 -15.87
N PRO A 450 9.67 -6.04 -15.15
CA PRO A 450 9.71 -7.38 -15.73
C PRO A 450 8.72 -7.49 -16.91
N ALA A 451 9.20 -8.02 -18.03
CA ALA A 451 8.36 -8.24 -19.22
C ALA A 451 8.92 -9.42 -20.02
N ASN A 452 8.05 -10.37 -20.38
CA ASN A 452 8.37 -11.52 -21.24
C ASN A 452 9.65 -12.29 -20.83
N GLY A 453 9.85 -12.48 -19.51
CA GLY A 453 11.05 -13.14 -18.97
C GLY A 453 12.32 -12.28 -18.99
N GLY A 454 12.22 -11.03 -19.41
CA GLY A 454 13.29 -10.02 -19.41
C GLY A 454 12.96 -8.79 -18.56
N CYS A 455 13.62 -7.69 -18.87
CA CYS A 455 13.40 -6.38 -18.26
C CYS A 455 13.27 -5.31 -19.37
N THR A 456 12.36 -4.37 -19.19
CA THR A 456 12.20 -3.24 -20.14
C THR A 456 13.26 -2.15 -19.96
N GLY A 457 14.07 -2.22 -18.91
CA GLY A 457 15.08 -1.23 -18.56
C GLY A 457 16.35 -1.88 -18.02
N THR A 458 16.98 -1.23 -17.04
CA THR A 458 18.26 -1.65 -16.47
C THR A 458 18.15 -2.97 -15.68
N THR A 459 19.19 -3.79 -15.77
CA THR A 459 19.32 -5.02 -14.97
C THR A 459 20.62 -5.01 -14.17
N TYR A 460 20.60 -5.66 -13.01
CA TYR A 460 21.79 -5.89 -12.18
C TYR A 460 21.91 -7.38 -11.87
N THR A 461 23.17 -7.88 -11.91
CA THR A 461 23.46 -9.27 -11.57
C THR A 461 24.01 -9.34 -10.15
N VAL A 462 23.31 -10.04 -9.27
CA VAL A 462 23.78 -10.43 -7.94
C VAL A 462 24.63 -11.69 -8.10
N ASN A 463 25.89 -11.64 -7.68
CA ASN A 463 26.82 -12.77 -7.76
C ASN A 463 26.57 -13.80 -6.63
N SER A 464 27.33 -14.90 -6.63
CA SER A 464 27.21 -15.96 -5.62
C SER A 464 27.61 -15.52 -4.20
N ALA A 465 28.34 -14.40 -4.06
CA ALA A 465 28.66 -13.78 -2.77
C ALA A 465 27.57 -12.82 -2.29
N GLY A 466 26.43 -12.70 -3.01
CA GLY A 466 25.34 -11.80 -2.68
C GLY A 466 25.66 -10.33 -2.98
N GLN A 467 26.51 -10.04 -3.97
CA GLN A 467 26.96 -8.68 -4.27
C GLN A 467 26.55 -8.26 -5.68
N PHE A 468 26.23 -6.97 -5.85
CA PHE A 468 26.08 -6.33 -7.15
C PHE A 468 26.68 -4.92 -7.13
N THR A 469 27.13 -4.43 -8.28
CA THR A 469 27.65 -3.06 -8.41
C THR A 469 26.65 -2.23 -9.21
N ALA A 470 26.31 -1.05 -8.69
CA ALA A 470 25.45 -0.08 -9.37
C ALA A 470 26.07 1.32 -9.36
N THR A 471 25.75 2.11 -10.38
CA THR A 471 25.93 3.55 -10.41
C THR A 471 24.54 4.20 -10.38
N ILE A 472 24.26 4.96 -9.32
CA ILE A 472 22.97 5.59 -9.06
C ILE A 472 23.14 7.10 -9.25
N GLY A 473 22.36 7.70 -10.13
CA GLY A 473 22.40 9.13 -10.42
C GLY A 473 22.00 10.00 -9.22
N ALA A 474 22.16 11.30 -9.34
CA ALA A 474 21.68 12.27 -8.36
C ALA A 474 20.14 12.24 -8.25
N GLY A 475 19.60 12.18 -7.05
CA GLY A 475 18.16 12.16 -6.81
C GLY A 475 17.47 10.90 -7.37
N ASP A 476 18.13 9.74 -7.32
CA ASP A 476 17.70 8.50 -7.98
C ASP A 476 17.83 7.27 -7.06
N ALA A 477 17.29 6.12 -7.48
CA ALA A 477 17.30 4.89 -6.70
C ALA A 477 17.42 3.65 -7.58
N VAL A 478 17.85 2.53 -6.98
CA VAL A 478 17.81 1.18 -7.56
C VAL A 478 17.03 0.26 -6.64
N ALA A 479 16.07 -0.48 -7.20
CA ALA A 479 15.26 -1.42 -6.44
C ALA A 479 15.19 -2.78 -7.14
N LEU A 480 15.62 -3.84 -6.42
CA LEU A 480 15.66 -5.22 -6.88
C LEU A 480 14.81 -6.11 -5.97
N TYR A 481 14.06 -7.05 -6.53
CA TYR A 481 13.31 -8.02 -5.70
C TYR A 481 13.10 -9.36 -6.43
N VAL A 482 12.81 -10.41 -5.69
CA VAL A 482 12.70 -11.79 -6.20
C VAL A 482 11.62 -12.00 -7.27
N GLY A 483 10.59 -11.16 -7.34
CA GLY A 483 9.56 -11.18 -8.39
C GLY A 483 9.98 -10.49 -9.70
N ALA A 484 11.12 -9.79 -9.70
CA ALA A 484 11.67 -9.07 -10.84
C ALA A 484 12.94 -9.71 -11.40
N THR A 485 13.12 -11.03 -11.21
CA THR A 485 14.22 -11.74 -11.85
C THR A 485 13.97 -11.80 -13.36
N THR A 486 14.98 -11.41 -14.13
CA THR A 486 14.99 -11.76 -15.56
C THR A 486 15.34 -13.24 -15.65
N ALA A 487 14.71 -13.95 -16.55
CA ALA A 487 15.16 -15.30 -16.85
C ALA A 487 16.65 -15.21 -17.19
N SER A 488 17.50 -15.76 -16.31
CA SER A 488 18.92 -15.94 -16.65
C SER A 488 18.94 -16.68 -17.95
N SER A 489 19.70 -16.17 -18.91
CA SER A 489 19.84 -16.73 -20.24
C SER A 489 19.59 -18.24 -20.27
N THR A 490 18.37 -18.63 -20.73
CA THR A 490 18.05 -19.93 -21.28
C THR A 490 18.65 -21.15 -20.56
N THR A 491 18.27 -21.36 -19.29
CA THR A 491 18.34 -22.71 -18.76
C THR A 491 17.03 -23.41 -19.06
N SER A 492 17.11 -24.60 -19.62
CA SER A 492 15.94 -25.36 -20.00
C SER A 492 16.18 -26.86 -19.84
N ALA A 493 15.09 -27.60 -19.74
CA ALA A 493 15.08 -29.05 -19.90
C ALA A 493 14.59 -29.37 -21.30
N SER A 494 15.43 -30.05 -22.08
CA SER A 494 15.07 -30.60 -23.38
C SER A 494 14.71 -32.08 -23.21
N PHE A 495 13.42 -32.39 -23.35
CA PHE A 495 12.88 -33.74 -23.27
C PHE A 495 13.01 -34.41 -24.64
N ARG A 496 13.54 -35.62 -24.65
CA ARG A 496 13.67 -36.47 -25.83
C ARG A 496 13.26 -37.88 -25.42
N VAL A 497 12.05 -38.31 -25.77
CA VAL A 497 11.54 -39.65 -25.39
C VAL A 497 11.29 -40.50 -26.64
N ASN A 498 11.92 -41.65 -26.68
CA ASN A 498 11.62 -42.68 -27.71
C ASN A 498 10.31 -43.40 -27.34
N ALA A 499 9.27 -43.19 -28.12
CA ALA A 499 7.95 -43.74 -27.88
C ALA A 499 7.23 -44.05 -29.20
N THR A 500 6.96 -45.31 -29.44
CA THR A 500 6.12 -45.74 -30.57
C THR A 500 4.64 -45.48 -30.24
N THR A 501 3.94 -44.85 -31.15
CA THR A 501 2.52 -44.51 -31.04
C THR A 501 1.72 -44.94 -32.25
N SER A 502 0.40 -45.08 -32.10
CA SER A 502 -0.56 -45.28 -33.20
C SER A 502 -1.10 -43.92 -33.66
N VAL A 503 -1.72 -43.89 -34.85
CA VAL A 503 -2.35 -42.69 -35.39
C VAL A 503 -3.39 -42.14 -34.38
N GLY A 504 -3.29 -40.82 -34.08
CA GLY A 504 -4.15 -40.16 -33.12
C GLY A 504 -3.63 -40.13 -31.68
N GLN A 505 -2.49 -40.78 -31.39
CA GLN A 505 -1.82 -40.72 -30.09
C GLN A 505 -0.68 -39.71 -30.11
N ASN A 506 -0.57 -38.90 -29.05
CA ASN A 506 0.48 -37.93 -28.89
C ASN A 506 1.13 -38.04 -27.49
N ILE A 507 2.44 -37.76 -27.42
CA ILE A 507 3.19 -37.82 -26.18
C ILE A 507 3.29 -36.41 -25.56
N PHE A 508 3.17 -36.36 -24.24
CA PHE A 508 3.25 -35.17 -23.42
C PHE A 508 4.19 -35.43 -22.24
N VAL A 509 4.72 -34.38 -21.65
CA VAL A 509 5.41 -34.44 -20.39
C VAL A 509 4.69 -33.61 -19.34
N THR A 510 4.61 -34.11 -18.11
CA THR A 510 4.06 -33.42 -16.94
C THR A 510 4.98 -33.62 -15.75
N GLY A 511 4.85 -32.78 -14.71
CA GLY A 511 5.71 -32.86 -13.54
C GLY A 511 5.28 -31.95 -12.39
N ASN A 512 6.11 -31.88 -11.34
CA ASN A 512 5.85 -31.12 -10.11
C ASN A 512 6.08 -29.60 -10.22
N GLN A 513 6.43 -29.10 -11.41
CA GLN A 513 6.59 -27.68 -11.66
C GLN A 513 5.34 -27.12 -12.37
N ALA A 514 4.96 -25.86 -12.05
CA ALA A 514 3.78 -25.23 -12.66
C ALA A 514 3.86 -25.22 -14.19
N ILE A 515 5.04 -24.96 -14.76
CA ILE A 515 5.27 -24.97 -16.20
C ILE A 515 5.18 -26.37 -16.83
N LEU A 516 5.28 -27.43 -16.03
CA LEU A 516 5.06 -28.83 -16.42
C LEU A 516 3.64 -29.28 -16.08
N GLY A 517 2.74 -28.37 -15.68
CA GLY A 517 1.32 -28.65 -15.44
C GLY A 517 0.98 -29.25 -14.08
N ASN A 518 1.88 -29.26 -13.09
CA ASN A 518 1.63 -29.76 -11.72
C ASN A 518 0.91 -31.12 -11.67
N TRP A 519 1.37 -32.08 -12.47
CA TRP A 519 0.82 -33.42 -12.61
C TRP A 519 -0.60 -33.47 -13.21
N ALA A 520 -1.14 -32.35 -13.71
CA ALA A 520 -2.46 -32.31 -14.35
C ALA A 520 -2.34 -32.68 -15.83
N PRO A 521 -2.94 -33.79 -16.31
CA PRO A 521 -2.88 -34.18 -17.73
C PRO A 521 -3.38 -33.08 -18.68
N ALA A 522 -4.37 -32.30 -18.25
CA ALA A 522 -4.93 -31.20 -19.05
C ALA A 522 -3.88 -30.11 -19.35
N SER A 523 -2.96 -29.90 -18.43
CA SER A 523 -1.90 -28.86 -18.49
C SER A 523 -0.53 -29.42 -18.90
N ALA A 524 -0.44 -30.71 -19.26
CA ALA A 524 0.81 -31.33 -19.68
C ALA A 524 1.35 -30.72 -20.98
N VAL A 525 2.66 -30.60 -21.08
CA VAL A 525 3.37 -30.02 -22.23
C VAL A 525 3.39 -31.03 -23.39
N ALA A 526 2.90 -30.63 -24.54
CA ALA A 526 2.94 -31.45 -25.74
C ALA A 526 4.36 -31.56 -26.30
N LEU A 527 4.75 -32.77 -26.70
CA LEU A 527 6.00 -33.02 -27.39
C LEU A 527 5.77 -33.15 -28.91
N SER A 528 6.77 -32.70 -29.68
CA SER A 528 6.76 -32.73 -31.13
C SER A 528 7.14 -34.13 -31.66
N PRO A 529 6.44 -34.71 -32.62
CA PRO A 529 6.78 -35.97 -33.30
C PRO A 529 7.73 -35.77 -34.49
N ALA A 530 8.33 -34.60 -34.70
CA ALA A 530 9.13 -34.28 -35.89
C ALA A 530 10.28 -35.27 -36.12
N ASP A 531 10.84 -35.83 -35.05
CA ASP A 531 11.92 -36.81 -35.06
C ASP A 531 11.41 -38.26 -34.77
N TYR A 532 10.15 -38.56 -35.08
CA TYR A 532 9.55 -39.85 -34.75
C TYR A 532 10.45 -41.05 -35.06
N PRO A 533 10.59 -42.05 -34.16
CA PRO A 533 9.81 -42.28 -32.93
C PRO A 533 10.30 -41.51 -31.69
N VAL A 534 11.19 -40.53 -31.83
CA VAL A 534 11.63 -39.67 -30.73
C VAL A 534 10.76 -38.39 -30.67
N TRP A 535 10.06 -38.25 -29.57
CA TRP A 535 9.26 -37.06 -29.28
C TRP A 535 10.08 -36.05 -28.54
N THR A 536 10.04 -34.78 -28.96
CA THR A 536 10.92 -33.72 -28.43
C THR A 536 10.15 -32.51 -27.96
N GLY A 537 10.66 -31.86 -26.92
CA GLY A 537 10.14 -30.58 -26.43
C GLY A 537 11.11 -29.93 -25.46
N THR A 538 11.06 -28.61 -25.36
CA THR A 538 11.95 -27.86 -24.45
C THR A 538 11.10 -26.97 -23.55
N VAL A 539 11.41 -26.98 -22.26
CA VAL A 539 10.73 -26.20 -21.24
C VAL A 539 11.76 -25.37 -20.50
N ALA A 540 11.54 -24.05 -20.44
CA ALA A 540 12.38 -23.15 -19.65
C ALA A 540 12.14 -23.39 -18.16
N LEU A 541 13.21 -23.62 -17.41
CA LEU A 541 13.18 -23.80 -15.95
C LEU A 541 14.32 -23.01 -15.32
N PRO A 542 14.13 -22.44 -14.11
CA PRO A 542 15.18 -21.69 -13.44
C PRO A 542 16.44 -22.51 -13.19
N PRO A 543 17.65 -21.89 -13.19
CA PRO A 543 18.91 -22.57 -12.88
C PRO A 543 18.84 -23.31 -11.54
N GLY A 544 19.41 -24.52 -11.49
CA GLY A 544 19.46 -25.33 -10.27
C GLY A 544 18.13 -25.97 -9.86
N THR A 545 17.03 -25.74 -10.60
CA THR A 545 15.73 -26.33 -10.30
C THR A 545 15.82 -27.85 -10.37
N ARG A 546 15.61 -28.53 -9.25
CA ARG A 546 15.36 -29.97 -9.19
C ARG A 546 13.86 -30.20 -9.39
N PHE A 547 13.51 -31.06 -10.35
CA PHE A 547 12.12 -31.36 -10.66
C PHE A 547 11.89 -32.85 -10.92
N GLU A 548 10.65 -33.25 -10.72
CA GLU A 548 10.14 -34.58 -11.06
C GLU A 548 9.24 -34.48 -12.28
N TYR A 549 9.30 -35.48 -13.14
CA TYR A 549 8.47 -35.54 -14.35
C TYR A 549 8.09 -36.95 -14.72
N LYS A 550 7.06 -37.09 -15.54
CA LYS A 550 6.62 -38.31 -16.24
C LYS A 550 6.09 -37.99 -17.61
N TYR A 551 6.20 -38.96 -18.49
CA TYR A 551 5.52 -38.89 -19.79
C TYR A 551 4.11 -39.45 -19.69
N LEU A 552 3.21 -38.92 -20.51
CA LEU A 552 1.86 -39.42 -20.71
C LEU A 552 1.52 -39.39 -22.18
N ARG A 553 0.70 -40.36 -22.58
CA ARG A 553 0.14 -40.49 -23.92
C ARG A 553 -1.33 -40.11 -23.87
N LYS A 554 -1.72 -39.17 -24.70
CA LYS A 554 -3.13 -38.85 -24.92
C LYS A 554 -3.59 -39.54 -26.18
N ASN A 555 -4.68 -40.28 -26.07
CA ASN A 555 -5.29 -41.06 -27.14
C ASN A 555 -6.31 -40.24 -27.93
N ALA A 556 -6.70 -40.69 -29.12
CA ALA A 556 -7.68 -40.01 -29.97
C ALA A 556 -9.08 -39.88 -29.33
N ASP A 557 -9.42 -40.74 -28.39
CA ASP A 557 -10.66 -40.71 -27.61
C ASP A 557 -10.61 -39.80 -26.37
N GLY A 558 -9.49 -39.09 -26.19
CA GLY A 558 -9.27 -38.23 -25.04
C GLY A 558 -8.76 -38.93 -23.77
N SER A 559 -8.67 -40.26 -23.78
CA SER A 559 -8.11 -41.02 -22.65
C SER A 559 -6.62 -40.80 -22.50
N VAL A 560 -6.11 -40.93 -21.26
CA VAL A 560 -4.70 -40.66 -20.89
C VAL A 560 -4.08 -41.93 -20.36
N THR A 561 -2.93 -42.31 -20.93
CA THR A 561 -2.09 -43.39 -20.43
C THR A 561 -0.80 -42.81 -19.88
N TRP A 562 -0.51 -43.10 -18.63
CA TRP A 562 0.76 -42.71 -17.97
C TRP A 562 1.83 -43.77 -18.22
N GLU A 563 3.09 -43.34 -18.40
CA GLU A 563 4.17 -44.31 -18.38
C GLU A 563 4.26 -45.01 -17.00
N SER A 564 4.75 -46.23 -16.97
CA SER A 564 4.87 -47.03 -15.75
C SER A 564 6.07 -46.59 -14.88
N GLY A 565 6.18 -47.18 -13.66
CA GLY A 565 7.30 -46.99 -12.75
C GLY A 565 7.28 -45.65 -11.98
N ALA A 566 8.37 -45.35 -11.27
CA ALA A 566 8.51 -44.14 -10.46
C ALA A 566 8.64 -42.88 -11.33
N ASN A 567 8.39 -41.69 -10.71
CA ASN A 567 8.67 -40.41 -11.36
C ASN A 567 10.15 -40.32 -11.74
N ARG A 568 10.43 -39.70 -12.86
CA ARG A 568 11.79 -39.34 -13.27
C ARG A 568 12.20 -38.07 -12.53
N THR A 569 13.51 -37.88 -12.29
CA THR A 569 14.06 -36.69 -11.66
C THR A 569 15.17 -36.10 -12.50
N ALA A 570 15.25 -34.79 -12.54
CA ALA A 570 16.33 -34.07 -13.16
C ALA A 570 16.63 -32.77 -12.41
N THR A 571 17.80 -32.18 -12.68
CA THR A 571 18.17 -30.86 -12.19
C THR A 571 18.67 -30.02 -13.37
N VAL A 572 18.11 -28.82 -13.49
CA VAL A 572 18.55 -27.86 -14.51
C VAL A 572 19.94 -27.34 -14.13
N PRO A 573 20.91 -27.26 -15.05
CA PRO A 573 22.22 -26.71 -14.75
C PRO A 573 22.16 -25.22 -14.41
N SER A 574 23.26 -24.66 -13.90
CA SER A 574 23.38 -23.22 -13.62
C SER A 574 23.33 -22.36 -14.89
N SER A 575 23.61 -22.94 -16.06
CA SER A 575 23.53 -22.31 -17.39
C SER A 575 23.33 -23.37 -18.47
N GLY A 576 22.64 -23.01 -19.57
CA GLY A 576 22.43 -23.89 -20.72
C GLY A 576 21.27 -24.87 -20.55
N VAL A 577 21.30 -26.01 -21.26
CA VAL A 577 20.21 -26.97 -21.40
C VAL A 577 20.58 -28.31 -20.78
N VAL A 578 19.72 -28.86 -19.91
CA VAL A 578 19.81 -30.30 -19.59
C VAL A 578 19.02 -31.08 -20.64
N THR A 579 19.66 -32.02 -21.32
CA THR A 579 19.00 -32.91 -22.28
C THR A 579 18.66 -34.23 -21.60
N LEU A 580 17.39 -34.59 -21.64
CA LEU A 580 16.83 -35.81 -21.02
C LEU A 580 16.49 -36.79 -22.13
N GLY A 581 17.39 -37.78 -22.31
CA GLY A 581 17.21 -38.85 -23.29
C GLY A 581 16.53 -40.07 -22.67
N ASP A 582 15.27 -40.27 -22.96
CA ASP A 582 14.41 -41.25 -22.30
C ASP A 582 13.81 -42.24 -23.28
N THR A 583 13.30 -43.36 -22.76
CA THR A 583 12.45 -44.29 -23.46
C THR A 583 11.14 -44.45 -22.72
N TRP A 584 10.02 -44.49 -23.43
CA TRP A 584 8.69 -44.77 -22.87
C TRP A 584 8.71 -46.08 -22.08
N ARG A 585 8.17 -46.03 -20.88
CA ARG A 585 7.99 -47.22 -20.02
C ARG A 585 6.55 -47.69 -20.15
N PRO A 586 6.30 -48.88 -20.74
CA PRO A 586 4.96 -49.40 -21.00
C PRO A 586 4.15 -49.69 -19.72
#